data_04293e7f9f109104570ca9d8733f3f35
#
_entry.id   04293e7f9f109104570ca9d8733f3f35
#
_cell.length_a   1.000
_cell.length_b   1.000
_cell.length_c   1.000
_cell.angle_alpha   90.00
_cell.angle_beta   90.00
_cell.angle_gamma   90.00
#
_symmetry.space_group_name_H-M   'P 1'
#
loop_
_entity.id
_entity.type
_entity.pdbx_description
1 polymer ?
#
loop_
_entity_poly.entity_id
_entity_poly.type
_entity_poly.pdbx_seq_one_letter_code
_entity_poly.pdbx_strand_id
1 'polypeptide(L)'
;MKTKPKKDAEIKARQNLEKKRIAGEGGTTKIASCFTGHVWRDCRDNIRNLMETIKQPSKTTQGGYKKPLEDVLATYEEQEEAMLDMLTLITVSCIMDKTLKDYGNCVDVSSVSFYAGRHILDEVDLERFIQQENDKGNDWIRYSMEKGISKRVADSYKRTYARNRMYKKGYQGLKWSRQQMISMGSKLVEAVVYGSGYWVMKPRPTTGGNSLMCLVMTDWLQDAWSFNMDKLVEKAVWYLPMVIPPQHWTSPYDGGYYGASRLGTSLIRLKGHLNTTFVKRYTNLLQHIDLSRVYKALNAMQDTPFVINKYILNVIEQISKNGGDFGGVPRMEPLPILPKLPESATEEQLKEHKKKLVTIYKAETTRKSLALRFLMTLAVAQRFQKYEKIYFPWNIDYRGRCYPIPTALSPQGDDISKSLLLFAEGTPIKEKDVKWLTIHGANLAGHDKITFAERTQWIMNNNANILASAADPLGYTWWYEESKGDYPLEFLAFCN
;
A
#
# COMPACT_ATOMS: atom_id res chain seq x y z
N MET A 1 -14.16 -17.16 -29.32
CA MET A 1 -15.16 -16.16 -28.85
C MET A 1 -15.02 -16.01 -27.33
N LYS A 2 -14.65 -14.82 -26.81
CA LYS A 2 -14.57 -14.57 -25.36
C LYS A 2 -15.98 -14.57 -24.78
N THR A 3 -16.26 -15.38 -23.78
CA THR A 3 -17.60 -15.46 -23.16
C THR A 3 -17.95 -14.14 -22.50
N LYS A 4 -19.19 -13.65 -22.70
CA LYS A 4 -19.73 -12.38 -22.20
C LYS A 4 -19.41 -12.07 -20.72
N PRO A 5 -19.51 -13.01 -19.75
CA PRO A 5 -19.20 -12.75 -18.35
C PRO A 5 -17.72 -12.48 -18.06
N LYS A 6 -16.77 -12.99 -18.86
CA LYS A 6 -15.32 -12.71 -18.71
C LYS A 6 -15.00 -11.27 -19.15
N LYS A 7 -15.66 -10.80 -20.19
CA LYS A 7 -15.53 -9.43 -20.70
C LYS A 7 -16.11 -8.41 -19.72
N ASP A 8 -17.23 -8.74 -19.11
CA ASP A 8 -17.90 -7.87 -18.13
C ASP A 8 -17.10 -7.76 -16.81
N ALA A 9 -16.47 -8.84 -16.34
CA ALA A 9 -15.57 -8.81 -15.17
C ALA A 9 -14.32 -7.95 -15.43
N GLU A 10 -13.77 -8.02 -16.65
CA GLU A 10 -12.62 -7.18 -17.05
C GLU A 10 -13.03 -5.70 -17.19
N ILE A 11 -14.19 -5.43 -17.80
CA ILE A 11 -14.75 -4.07 -17.91
C ILE A 11 -15.00 -3.49 -16.51
N LYS A 12 -15.54 -4.29 -15.58
CA LYS A 12 -15.80 -3.88 -14.20
C LYS A 12 -14.50 -3.64 -13.42
N ALA A 13 -13.48 -4.48 -13.65
CA ALA A 13 -12.13 -4.28 -13.10
C ALA A 13 -11.47 -3.01 -13.67
N ARG A 14 -11.62 -2.75 -14.98
CA ARG A 14 -11.17 -1.51 -15.65
C ARG A 14 -11.90 -0.28 -15.11
N GLN A 15 -13.22 -0.33 -15.00
CA GLN A 15 -14.01 0.78 -14.45
C GLN A 15 -13.67 1.07 -12.99
N ASN A 16 -13.39 0.03 -12.20
CA ASN A 16 -12.95 0.19 -10.81
C ASN A 16 -11.53 0.75 -10.73
N LEU A 17 -10.63 0.36 -11.63
CA LEU A 17 -9.28 0.93 -11.73
C LEU A 17 -9.32 2.37 -12.28
N GLU A 18 -10.18 2.68 -13.23
CA GLU A 18 -10.39 4.03 -13.75
C GLU A 18 -11.02 4.95 -12.69
N LYS A 19 -12.04 4.48 -11.97
CA LYS A 19 -12.56 5.17 -10.78
C LYS A 19 -11.51 5.36 -9.71
N LYS A 20 -10.59 4.42 -9.55
CA LYS A 20 -9.46 4.50 -8.62
C LYS A 20 -8.38 5.48 -9.09
N ARG A 21 -8.17 5.62 -10.37
CA ARG A 21 -7.25 6.59 -10.95
C ARG A 21 -7.81 8.01 -10.92
N ILE A 22 -9.09 8.18 -11.23
CA ILE A 22 -9.80 9.47 -11.15
C ILE A 22 -9.92 9.95 -9.70
N ALA A 23 -10.05 9.02 -8.75
CA ALA A 23 -10.03 9.30 -7.31
C ALA A 23 -8.61 9.37 -6.70
N GLY A 24 -7.60 8.96 -7.44
CA GLY A 24 -6.32 8.50 -6.92
C GLY A 24 -5.09 9.19 -7.44
N GLU A 25 -5.10 10.48 -7.67
CA GLU A 25 -3.84 11.24 -7.63
C GLU A 25 -3.33 11.41 -6.18
N GLY A 26 -3.89 10.70 -5.23
CA GLY A 26 -3.37 10.45 -3.90
C GLY A 26 -4.23 9.41 -3.21
N GLY A 27 -3.65 8.43 -2.55
CA GLY A 27 -4.34 7.48 -1.67
C GLY A 27 -5.22 8.17 -0.62
N THR A 28 -5.01 9.43 -0.42
CA THR A 28 -5.66 10.41 0.45
C THR A 28 -7.10 10.76 0.09
N THR A 29 -7.45 10.88 -1.19
CA THR A 29 -8.82 11.27 -1.59
C THR A 29 -9.87 10.20 -1.34
N LYS A 30 -9.48 8.93 -1.17
CA LYS A 30 -10.40 7.82 -0.84
C LYS A 30 -10.65 7.67 0.63
N ILE A 31 -9.65 7.95 1.44
CA ILE A 31 -9.79 7.99 2.89
C ILE A 31 -10.71 9.15 3.25
N ALA A 32 -10.55 10.30 2.61
CA ALA A 32 -11.46 11.44 2.78
C ALA A 32 -12.91 11.13 2.40
N SER A 33 -13.18 10.25 1.42
CA SER A 33 -14.55 9.83 1.07
C SER A 33 -15.17 8.83 2.05
N CYS A 34 -14.37 8.23 2.93
CA CYS A 34 -14.84 7.40 4.04
C CYS A 34 -15.10 8.25 5.30
N PHE A 35 -14.59 9.48 5.36
CA PHE A 35 -14.93 10.42 6.40
C PHE A 35 -16.37 10.89 6.21
N THR A 36 -17.19 10.62 7.19
CA THR A 36 -18.54 11.19 7.26
C THR A 36 -18.44 12.70 7.23
N GLY A 37 -19.38 13.35 6.57
CA GLY A 37 -19.32 14.80 6.33
C GLY A 37 -19.16 15.70 7.57
N HIS A 38 -19.40 15.19 8.80
CA HIS A 38 -19.17 15.94 10.04
C HIS A 38 -17.68 15.96 10.44
N VAL A 39 -16.95 14.85 10.35
CA VAL A 39 -15.50 14.84 10.66
C VAL A 39 -14.73 15.82 9.77
N TRP A 40 -15.09 15.88 8.50
CA TRP A 40 -14.52 16.83 7.56
C TRP A 40 -14.83 18.27 7.97
N ARG A 41 -16.09 18.57 8.29
CA ARG A 41 -16.51 19.90 8.70
C ARG A 41 -15.79 20.35 9.97
N ASP A 42 -15.74 19.49 10.99
CA ASP A 42 -15.08 19.79 12.26
C ASP A 42 -13.59 20.11 12.05
N CYS A 43 -12.87 19.31 11.27
CA CYS A 43 -11.47 19.59 10.95
C CYS A 43 -11.30 20.90 10.17
N ARG A 44 -12.20 21.21 9.24
CA ARG A 44 -12.20 22.42 8.43
C ARG A 44 -12.46 23.67 9.27
N ASP A 45 -13.44 23.61 10.15
CA ASP A 45 -13.79 24.71 11.05
C ASP A 45 -12.66 25.02 12.04
N ASN A 46 -11.97 23.98 12.53
CA ASN A 46 -10.80 24.19 13.39
C ASN A 46 -9.61 24.83 12.64
N ILE A 47 -9.41 24.47 11.36
CA ILE A 47 -8.40 25.16 10.53
C ILE A 47 -8.83 26.60 10.25
N ARG A 48 -10.12 26.88 10.02
CA ARG A 48 -10.64 28.24 9.87
C ARG A 48 -10.36 29.07 11.14
N ASN A 49 -10.70 28.55 12.30
CA ASN A 49 -10.45 29.20 13.58
C ASN A 49 -8.95 29.50 13.81
N LEU A 50 -8.09 28.55 13.43
CA LEU A 50 -6.64 28.77 13.47
C LEU A 50 -6.24 29.92 12.54
N MET A 51 -6.72 29.94 11.30
CA MET A 51 -6.39 31.00 10.34
C MET A 51 -6.86 32.36 10.80
N GLU A 52 -8.04 32.48 11.40
CA GLU A 52 -8.55 33.74 12.01
C GLU A 52 -7.69 34.19 13.19
N THR A 53 -7.29 33.25 14.06
CA THR A 53 -6.43 33.54 15.20
C THR A 53 -5.04 34.04 14.76
N ILE A 54 -4.49 33.50 13.70
CA ILE A 54 -3.17 33.88 13.18
C ILE A 54 -3.22 35.21 12.43
N LYS A 55 -4.35 35.59 11.83
CA LYS A 55 -4.55 36.90 11.18
C LYS A 55 -4.53 38.06 12.19
N GLN A 56 -4.79 37.80 13.49
CA GLN A 56 -4.74 38.83 14.52
C GLN A 56 -3.28 39.18 14.85
N PRO A 57 -2.93 40.47 14.95
CA PRO A 57 -1.58 40.92 15.26
C PRO A 57 -1.22 40.57 16.71
N SER A 58 -0.50 39.50 16.93
CA SER A 58 0.03 39.14 18.24
C SER A 58 1.49 39.57 18.36
N LYS A 59 1.84 40.22 19.49
CA LYS A 59 3.19 40.73 19.76
C LYS A 59 4.28 39.66 19.98
N THR A 60 3.92 38.36 19.95
CA THR A 60 4.81 37.28 20.40
C THR A 60 5.17 36.25 19.31
N THR A 61 4.88 36.48 18.01
CA THR A 61 5.05 35.46 16.99
C THR A 61 6.31 35.64 16.15
N GLN A 62 7.45 35.29 16.71
CA GLN A 62 8.62 34.80 15.91
C GLN A 62 8.48 33.30 15.66
N GLY A 63 7.54 32.88 14.82
CA GLY A 63 7.33 31.48 14.50
C GLY A 63 7.75 31.18 13.05
N GLY A 64 8.45 30.06 12.82
CA GLY A 64 8.89 29.62 11.49
C GLY A 64 7.76 29.38 10.48
N TYR A 65 6.48 29.47 10.90
CA TYR A 65 5.30 29.32 10.03
C TYR A 65 4.82 30.66 9.41
N LYS A 66 5.32 31.81 9.87
CA LYS A 66 4.82 33.15 9.45
C LYS A 66 4.97 33.31 7.92
N LYS A 67 6.17 33.14 7.39
CA LYS A 67 6.42 33.25 5.96
C LYS A 67 5.62 32.23 5.11
N PRO A 68 5.59 30.92 5.44
CA PRO A 68 4.70 29.98 4.78
C PRO A 68 3.24 30.40 4.74
N LEU A 69 2.74 30.94 5.84
CA LEU A 69 1.36 31.40 5.94
C LEU A 69 1.09 32.61 5.05
N GLU A 70 1.99 33.61 5.06
CA GLU A 70 1.91 34.78 4.19
C GLU A 70 1.89 34.34 2.69
N ASP A 71 2.73 33.37 2.30
CA ASP A 71 2.76 32.83 0.95
C ASP A 71 1.45 32.14 0.56
N VAL A 72 0.82 31.39 1.49
CA VAL A 72 -0.49 30.75 1.28
C VAL A 72 -1.58 31.82 1.12
N LEU A 73 -1.66 32.77 2.05
CA LEU A 73 -2.66 33.84 2.02
C LEU A 73 -2.57 34.67 0.74
N ALA A 74 -1.37 35.06 0.32
CA ALA A 74 -1.14 35.82 -0.92
C ALA A 74 -1.54 35.02 -2.17
N THR A 75 -1.45 33.69 -2.13
CA THR A 75 -1.82 32.84 -3.28
C THR A 75 -3.33 32.67 -3.42
N TYR A 76 -4.06 32.68 -2.31
CA TYR A 76 -5.51 32.45 -2.23
C TYR A 76 -6.29 33.68 -1.75
N GLU A 77 -5.80 34.89 -2.02
CA GLU A 77 -6.33 36.17 -1.48
C GLU A 77 -7.84 36.32 -1.70
N GLU A 78 -8.35 35.90 -2.88
CA GLU A 78 -9.78 35.97 -3.23
C GLU A 78 -10.51 34.61 -3.12
N GLN A 79 -9.86 33.55 -2.63
CA GLN A 79 -10.35 32.17 -2.66
C GLN A 79 -10.27 31.49 -1.29
N GLU A 80 -10.76 32.14 -0.24
CA GLU A 80 -10.65 31.65 1.15
C GLU A 80 -11.21 30.24 1.34
N GLU A 81 -12.35 29.93 0.74
CA GLU A 81 -12.98 28.61 0.82
C GLU A 81 -12.12 27.52 0.15
N ALA A 82 -11.55 27.83 -1.01
CA ALA A 82 -10.64 26.90 -1.70
C ALA A 82 -9.34 26.68 -0.93
N MET A 83 -8.83 27.73 -0.28
CA MET A 83 -7.67 27.63 0.62
C MET A 83 -7.95 26.72 1.82
N LEU A 84 -9.08 26.91 2.50
CA LEU A 84 -9.48 26.09 3.64
C LEU A 84 -9.67 24.62 3.24
N ASP A 85 -10.30 24.37 2.10
CA ASP A 85 -10.46 23.02 1.57
C ASP A 85 -9.11 22.36 1.26
N MET A 86 -8.19 23.09 0.65
CA MET A 86 -6.85 22.61 0.34
C MET A 86 -6.06 22.27 1.62
N LEU A 87 -6.01 23.20 2.58
CA LEU A 87 -5.30 23.03 3.86
C LEU A 87 -5.88 21.84 4.65
N THR A 88 -7.21 21.74 4.71
CA THR A 88 -7.90 20.64 5.39
C THR A 88 -7.62 19.31 4.72
N LEU A 89 -7.77 19.24 3.39
CA LEU A 89 -7.55 18.01 2.64
C LEU A 89 -6.13 17.49 2.81
N ILE A 90 -5.13 18.34 2.65
CA ILE A 90 -3.73 17.97 2.79
C ILE A 90 -3.42 17.52 4.21
N THR A 91 -3.85 18.29 5.22
CA THR A 91 -3.53 17.98 6.62
C THR A 91 -4.19 16.70 7.10
N VAL A 92 -5.49 16.56 6.91
CA VAL A 92 -6.24 15.35 7.29
C VAL A 92 -5.69 14.14 6.53
N SER A 93 -5.39 14.31 5.25
CA SER A 93 -4.82 13.24 4.43
C SER A 93 -3.46 12.77 4.94
N CYS A 94 -2.57 13.69 5.30
CA CYS A 94 -1.25 13.35 5.85
C CYS A 94 -1.37 12.64 7.21
N ILE A 95 -2.26 13.11 8.07
CA ILE A 95 -2.56 12.47 9.36
C ILE A 95 -3.06 11.05 9.13
N MET A 96 -4.06 10.88 8.28
CA MET A 96 -4.68 9.58 7.98
C MET A 96 -3.70 8.61 7.33
N ASP A 97 -2.98 9.03 6.29
CA ASP A 97 -2.02 8.17 5.60
C ASP A 97 -0.96 7.61 6.54
N LYS A 98 -0.55 8.39 7.53
CA LYS A 98 0.46 7.97 8.49
C LYS A 98 -0.14 7.13 9.60
N THR A 99 -1.24 7.56 10.21
CA THR A 99 -1.88 6.82 11.32
C THR A 99 -2.46 5.48 10.86
N LEU A 100 -2.89 5.38 9.61
CA LEU A 100 -3.40 4.12 9.05
C LEU A 100 -2.30 3.14 8.65
N LYS A 101 -1.20 3.62 8.09
CA LYS A 101 -0.05 2.76 7.76
C LYS A 101 0.54 2.09 8.99
N ASP A 102 0.50 2.76 10.13
CA ASP A 102 1.01 2.23 11.39
C ASP A 102 -0.09 1.58 12.26
N TYR A 103 -1.31 1.36 11.74
CA TYR A 103 -2.40 0.63 12.41
C TYR A 103 -2.67 1.07 13.86
N GLY A 104 -2.87 2.37 14.08
CA GLY A 104 -3.11 2.92 15.41
C GLY A 104 -1.87 2.96 16.29
N ASN A 105 -0.69 2.63 15.76
CA ASN A 105 0.57 2.88 16.42
C ASN A 105 0.94 4.36 16.34
N CYS A 106 1.78 4.73 17.25
CA CYS A 106 2.32 6.04 17.48
C CYS A 106 3.11 6.56 16.27
N VAL A 107 2.56 7.51 15.55
CA VAL A 107 3.19 8.18 14.42
C VAL A 107 3.88 9.45 14.90
N ASP A 108 5.14 9.66 14.52
CA ASP A 108 5.88 10.89 14.84
C ASP A 108 5.19 12.13 14.25
N VAL A 109 4.78 13.05 15.15
CA VAL A 109 4.13 14.31 14.80
C VAL A 109 4.99 15.16 13.87
N SER A 110 6.31 15.20 14.09
CA SER A 110 7.23 15.99 13.25
C SER A 110 7.27 15.46 11.80
N SER A 111 7.18 14.15 11.64
CA SER A 111 7.10 13.53 10.31
C SER A 111 5.80 13.91 9.60
N VAL A 112 4.65 13.82 10.27
CA VAL A 112 3.35 14.22 9.70
C VAL A 112 3.37 15.70 9.32
N SER A 113 3.86 16.55 10.23
CA SER A 113 3.96 17.99 10.03
C SER A 113 4.84 18.35 8.83
N PHE A 114 5.99 17.69 8.69
CA PHE A 114 6.87 17.90 7.54
C PHE A 114 6.18 17.57 6.22
N TYR A 115 5.52 16.43 6.13
CA TYR A 115 4.82 16.02 4.90
C TYR A 115 3.64 16.95 4.59
N ALA A 116 2.86 17.35 5.60
CA ALA A 116 1.78 18.31 5.43
C ALA A 116 2.30 19.66 4.89
N GLY A 117 3.32 20.24 5.52
CA GLY A 117 3.94 21.49 5.05
C GLY A 117 4.54 21.39 3.65
N ARG A 118 5.16 20.26 3.30
CA ARG A 118 5.69 20.02 1.97
C ARG A 118 4.62 19.93 0.89
N HIS A 119 3.54 19.19 1.16
CA HIS A 119 2.43 19.09 0.21
C HIS A 119 1.68 20.41 0.03
N ILE A 120 1.59 21.21 1.09
CA ILE A 120 1.04 22.57 0.99
C ILE A 120 1.92 23.43 0.10
N LEU A 121 3.24 23.39 0.28
CA LEU A 121 4.18 24.13 -0.60
C LEU A 121 4.03 23.70 -2.05
N ASP A 122 4.02 22.40 -2.33
CA ASP A 122 3.87 21.86 -3.69
C ASP A 122 2.54 22.30 -4.34
N GLU A 123 1.50 22.49 -3.55
CA GLU A 123 0.18 22.91 -4.02
C GLU A 123 0.10 24.43 -4.24
N VAL A 124 0.66 25.21 -3.33
CA VAL A 124 0.78 26.68 -3.47
C VAL A 124 1.61 27.05 -4.69
N ASP A 125 2.73 26.36 -4.90
CA ASP A 125 3.58 26.55 -6.09
C ASP A 125 2.83 26.23 -7.39
N LEU A 126 2.05 25.14 -7.38
CA LEU A 126 1.24 24.78 -8.53
C LEU A 126 0.17 25.82 -8.85
N GLU A 127 -0.52 26.32 -7.85
CA GLU A 127 -1.58 27.32 -8.03
C GLU A 127 -0.99 28.66 -8.53
N ARG A 128 0.10 29.12 -7.94
CA ARG A 128 0.84 30.30 -8.43
C ARG A 128 1.28 30.17 -9.90
N PHE A 129 1.79 29.00 -10.26
CA PHE A 129 2.14 28.74 -11.64
C PHE A 129 0.93 28.79 -12.58
N ILE A 130 -0.21 28.24 -12.15
CA ILE A 130 -1.46 28.27 -12.92
C ILE A 130 -1.94 29.71 -13.09
N GLN A 131 -1.91 30.51 -12.04
CA GLN A 131 -2.28 31.93 -12.08
C GLN A 131 -1.38 32.70 -13.06
N GLN A 132 -0.07 32.57 -12.94
CA GLN A 132 0.89 33.21 -13.86
C GLN A 132 0.72 32.80 -15.34
N GLU A 133 0.33 31.55 -15.60
CA GLU A 133 0.08 31.12 -16.99
C GLU A 133 -1.27 31.62 -17.50
N ASN A 134 -2.30 31.74 -16.64
CA ASN A 134 -3.59 32.32 -17.01
C ASN A 134 -3.45 33.82 -17.35
N ASP A 135 -2.67 34.57 -16.56
CA ASP A 135 -2.38 35.99 -16.80
C ASP A 135 -1.67 36.23 -18.15
N LYS A 136 -0.95 35.26 -18.64
CA LYS A 136 -0.32 35.27 -19.99
C LYS A 136 -1.26 34.86 -21.13
N GLY A 137 -2.56 34.75 -20.87
CA GLY A 137 -3.56 34.39 -21.87
C GLY A 137 -3.57 32.91 -22.27
N ASN A 138 -2.90 32.06 -21.51
CA ASN A 138 -2.92 30.61 -21.71
C ASN A 138 -4.17 29.98 -21.04
N ASP A 139 -5.35 30.19 -21.59
CA ASP A 139 -6.60 29.72 -21.05
C ASP A 139 -6.77 28.20 -21.22
N TRP A 140 -6.43 27.46 -20.21
CA TRP A 140 -6.46 26.00 -20.16
C TRP A 140 -7.85 25.41 -19.94
N ILE A 141 -8.73 26.20 -19.33
CA ILE A 141 -10.12 25.81 -19.06
C ILE A 141 -10.86 25.74 -20.38
N ARG A 142 -10.67 26.73 -21.24
CA ARG A 142 -11.25 26.82 -22.57
C ARG A 142 -10.86 25.62 -23.44
N TYR A 143 -9.59 25.27 -23.48
CA TYR A 143 -9.09 24.13 -24.24
C TYR A 143 -9.67 22.78 -23.77
N SER A 144 -9.92 22.62 -22.47
CA SER A 144 -10.50 21.40 -21.91
C SER A 144 -12.00 21.29 -22.15
N MET A 145 -12.72 22.42 -22.18
CA MET A 145 -14.15 22.47 -22.48
C MET A 145 -14.44 22.23 -23.97
N GLU A 146 -13.60 22.75 -24.85
CA GLU A 146 -13.71 22.54 -26.30
C GLU A 146 -13.55 21.07 -26.71
N LYS A 147 -12.92 20.24 -25.89
CA LYS A 147 -12.77 18.78 -26.11
C LYS A 147 -13.86 17.93 -25.49
N GLY A 148 -14.96 18.50 -24.95
CA GLY A 148 -16.09 17.74 -24.40
C GLY A 148 -15.75 16.90 -23.16
N ILE A 149 -14.70 17.25 -22.44
CA ILE A 149 -14.28 16.55 -21.21
C ILE A 149 -15.09 17.09 -20.03
N SER A 150 -15.64 16.24 -19.18
CA SER A 150 -16.38 16.68 -17.98
C SER A 150 -15.52 17.59 -17.11
N LYS A 151 -16.12 18.61 -16.48
CA LYS A 151 -15.41 19.60 -15.63
C LYS A 151 -14.44 18.95 -14.63
N ARG A 152 -14.85 17.86 -14.01
CA ARG A 152 -14.03 17.13 -13.02
C ARG A 152 -12.79 16.45 -13.61
N VAL A 153 -12.93 15.89 -14.81
CA VAL A 153 -11.80 15.28 -15.55
C VAL A 153 -10.90 16.38 -16.10
N ALA A 154 -11.48 17.51 -16.52
CA ALA A 154 -10.74 18.67 -16.98
C ALA A 154 -9.83 19.25 -15.89
N ASP A 155 -10.31 19.36 -14.64
CA ASP A 155 -9.54 19.90 -13.53
C ASP A 155 -8.35 18.99 -13.15
N SER A 156 -8.56 17.68 -13.10
CA SER A 156 -7.46 16.72 -12.85
C SER A 156 -6.43 16.75 -13.97
N TYR A 157 -6.87 16.83 -15.23
CA TYR A 157 -5.98 16.93 -16.37
C TYR A 157 -5.22 18.26 -16.39
N LYS A 158 -5.90 19.37 -16.06
CA LYS A 158 -5.33 20.70 -15.92
C LYS A 158 -4.16 20.69 -14.92
N ARG A 159 -4.36 20.15 -13.72
CA ARG A 159 -3.34 20.07 -12.69
C ARG A 159 -2.14 19.23 -13.10
N THR A 160 -2.36 18.07 -13.69
CA THR A 160 -1.30 17.18 -14.17
C THR A 160 -0.50 17.86 -15.32
N TYR A 161 -1.18 18.51 -16.23
CA TYR A 161 -0.55 19.25 -17.32
C TYR A 161 0.24 20.45 -16.79
N ALA A 162 -0.32 21.22 -15.84
CA ALA A 162 0.35 22.33 -15.21
C ALA A 162 1.66 21.90 -14.53
N ARG A 163 1.63 20.82 -13.73
CA ARG A 163 2.84 20.26 -13.12
C ARG A 163 3.90 19.87 -14.16
N ASN A 164 3.50 19.18 -15.22
CA ASN A 164 4.41 18.80 -16.30
C ASN A 164 5.05 20.03 -16.99
N ARG A 165 4.27 21.09 -17.18
CA ARG A 165 4.75 22.32 -17.80
C ARG A 165 5.63 23.12 -16.85
N MET A 166 5.29 23.18 -15.55
CA MET A 166 6.10 23.76 -14.50
C MET A 166 7.52 23.16 -14.49
N TYR A 167 7.62 21.83 -14.53
CA TYR A 167 8.91 21.14 -14.64
C TYR A 167 9.65 21.42 -15.94
N LYS A 168 8.94 21.41 -17.10
CA LYS A 168 9.56 21.69 -18.40
C LYS A 168 10.12 23.10 -18.51
N LYS A 169 9.46 24.09 -17.90
CA LYS A 169 9.88 25.49 -17.89
C LYS A 169 10.95 25.79 -16.84
N GLY A 170 11.33 24.82 -16.00
CA GLY A 170 12.28 25.04 -14.91
C GLY A 170 11.76 26.07 -13.88
N TYR A 171 10.45 26.06 -13.63
CA TYR A 171 9.82 27.01 -12.70
C TYR A 171 10.49 26.99 -11.33
N GLN A 172 10.93 28.15 -10.87
CA GLN A 172 11.49 28.34 -9.54
C GLN A 172 10.36 28.73 -8.59
N GLY A 173 9.87 27.77 -7.81
CA GLY A 173 8.83 27.99 -6.81
C GLY A 173 9.35 28.66 -5.53
N LEU A 174 8.47 28.75 -4.56
CA LEU A 174 8.77 29.22 -3.21
C LEU A 174 9.84 28.35 -2.54
N LYS A 175 10.65 28.96 -1.72
CA LYS A 175 11.71 28.23 -0.99
C LYS A 175 11.42 28.25 0.50
N TRP A 176 10.73 27.21 1.01
CA TRP A 176 10.60 27.02 2.44
C TRP A 176 11.70 26.10 2.96
N SER A 177 12.32 26.49 4.05
CA SER A 177 13.25 25.59 4.76
C SER A 177 12.50 24.40 5.35
N ARG A 178 13.22 23.32 5.66
CA ARG A 178 12.63 22.16 6.34
C ARG A 178 11.92 22.54 7.64
N GLN A 179 12.51 23.46 8.43
CA GLN A 179 11.94 23.94 9.68
C GLN A 179 10.64 24.72 9.46
N GLN A 180 10.57 25.52 8.39
CA GLN A 180 9.37 26.26 8.02
C GLN A 180 8.23 25.31 7.61
N MET A 181 8.52 24.26 6.85
CA MET A 181 7.53 23.23 6.49
C MET A 181 7.00 22.52 7.74
N ILE A 182 7.90 22.11 8.66
CA ILE A 182 7.50 21.48 9.92
C ILE A 182 6.63 22.43 10.75
N SER A 183 7.04 23.70 10.89
CA SER A 183 6.31 24.68 11.70
C SER A 183 4.92 24.98 11.15
N MET A 184 4.77 25.11 9.83
CA MET A 184 3.47 25.30 9.17
C MET A 184 2.58 24.06 9.35
N GLY A 185 3.11 22.88 9.04
CA GLY A 185 2.38 21.63 9.19
C GLY A 185 1.99 21.32 10.64
N SER A 186 2.87 21.63 11.62
CA SER A 186 2.59 21.43 13.04
C SER A 186 1.38 22.24 13.51
N LYS A 187 1.27 23.49 13.10
CA LYS A 187 0.11 24.33 13.46
C LYS A 187 -1.20 23.77 12.91
N LEU A 188 -1.19 23.28 11.69
CA LEU A 188 -2.38 22.68 11.09
C LEU A 188 -2.72 21.31 11.72
N VAL A 189 -1.71 20.49 12.00
CA VAL A 189 -1.89 19.21 12.71
C VAL A 189 -2.44 19.45 14.10
N GLU A 190 -1.91 20.43 14.86
CA GLU A 190 -2.41 20.84 16.17
C GLU A 190 -3.89 21.27 16.10
N ALA A 191 -4.26 22.10 15.13
CA ALA A 191 -5.65 22.54 14.95
C ALA A 191 -6.60 21.37 14.70
N VAL A 192 -6.20 20.43 13.85
CA VAL A 192 -7.01 19.25 13.58
C VAL A 192 -7.11 18.32 14.80
N VAL A 193 -6.01 18.08 15.51
CA VAL A 193 -5.95 17.14 16.63
C VAL A 193 -6.71 17.66 17.85
N TYR A 194 -6.38 18.88 18.30
CA TYR A 194 -6.99 19.44 19.51
C TYR A 194 -8.43 19.91 19.28
N GLY A 195 -8.74 20.37 18.09
CA GLY A 195 -10.06 20.87 17.77
C GLY A 195 -11.08 19.78 17.46
N SER A 196 -10.68 18.69 16.79
CA SER A 196 -11.62 17.64 16.36
C SER A 196 -11.84 16.53 17.39
N GLY A 197 -10.86 16.27 18.26
CA GLY A 197 -10.90 15.17 19.22
C GLY A 197 -10.83 13.75 18.62
N TYR A 198 -10.55 13.63 17.32
CA TYR A 198 -10.44 12.33 16.64
C TYR A 198 -9.07 11.67 16.77
N TRP A 199 -8.07 12.48 17.07
CA TRP A 199 -6.70 12.05 17.35
C TRP A 199 -6.20 12.62 18.67
N VAL A 200 -5.23 11.95 19.27
CA VAL A 200 -4.57 12.37 20.51
C VAL A 200 -3.07 12.40 20.32
N MET A 201 -2.39 13.39 20.87
CA MET A 201 -0.94 13.42 20.97
C MET A 201 -0.51 12.73 22.26
N LYS A 202 0.35 11.71 22.17
CA LYS A 202 0.89 10.99 23.33
C LYS A 202 2.43 10.93 23.25
N PRO A 203 3.13 11.17 24.38
CA PRO A 203 4.58 11.01 24.41
C PRO A 203 4.92 9.51 24.35
N ARG A 204 5.85 9.14 23.48
CA ARG A 204 6.41 7.79 23.39
C ARG A 204 7.88 7.82 23.79
N PRO A 205 8.30 7.04 24.80
CA PRO A 205 9.71 6.93 25.16
C PRO A 205 10.51 6.27 24.03
N THR A 206 11.68 6.83 23.75
CA THR A 206 12.65 6.26 22.79
C THR A 206 13.76 5.52 23.53
N THR A 207 14.49 4.67 22.81
CA THR A 207 15.62 3.89 23.37
C THR A 207 16.76 4.77 23.91
N GLY A 208 16.80 6.08 23.56
CA GLY A 208 17.79 7.03 24.01
C GLY A 208 17.36 7.88 25.23
N GLY A 209 16.24 7.55 25.90
CA GLY A 209 15.76 8.29 27.06
C GLY A 209 14.90 9.53 26.73
N ASN A 210 14.86 9.98 25.48
CA ASN A 210 14.02 11.08 25.04
C ASN A 210 12.59 10.60 24.76
N SER A 211 11.62 11.50 24.84
CA SER A 211 10.24 11.22 24.44
C SER A 211 9.94 11.82 23.07
N LEU A 212 9.37 11.00 22.19
CA LEU A 212 8.87 11.44 20.88
C LEU A 212 7.37 11.71 21.01
N MET A 213 6.89 12.88 20.55
CA MET A 213 5.45 13.14 20.48
C MET A 213 4.86 12.38 19.30
N CYS A 214 3.86 11.58 19.58
CA CYS A 214 3.20 10.72 18.64
C CYS A 214 1.72 11.03 18.53
N LEU A 215 1.23 10.85 17.32
CA LEU A 215 -0.17 10.95 16.98
C LEU A 215 -0.81 9.57 17.00
N VAL A 216 -1.93 9.43 17.70
CA VAL A 216 -2.68 8.17 17.84
C VAL A 216 -4.16 8.45 17.57
N MET A 217 -4.84 7.55 16.87
CA MET A 217 -6.30 7.63 16.71
C MET A 217 -6.99 7.32 18.03
N THR A 218 -8.10 8.00 18.32
CA THR A 218 -8.98 7.67 19.44
C THR A 218 -9.67 6.33 19.22
N ASP A 219 -10.12 5.67 20.28
CA ASP A 219 -10.79 4.37 20.21
C ASP A 219 -12.04 4.45 19.31
N TRP A 220 -12.82 5.54 19.42
CA TRP A 220 -13.97 5.77 18.54
C TRP A 220 -13.58 5.79 17.05
N LEU A 221 -12.48 6.45 16.70
CA LEU A 221 -12.03 6.51 15.31
C LEU A 221 -11.46 5.16 14.85
N GLN A 222 -10.82 4.42 15.75
CA GLN A 222 -10.33 3.07 15.48
C GLN A 222 -11.50 2.10 15.23
N ASP A 223 -12.56 2.16 16.02
CA ASP A 223 -13.75 1.32 15.88
C ASP A 223 -14.53 1.66 14.60
N ALA A 224 -14.77 2.95 14.35
CA ALA A 224 -15.38 3.41 13.10
C ALA A 224 -14.57 3.00 11.86
N TRP A 225 -13.26 2.88 12.03
CA TRP A 225 -12.34 2.43 10.99
C TRP A 225 -12.34 0.90 10.84
N SER A 226 -12.30 0.12 11.93
CA SER A 226 -12.32 -1.34 11.92
C SER A 226 -13.59 -1.88 11.26
N PHE A 227 -14.74 -1.24 11.50
CA PHE A 227 -16.00 -1.55 10.83
C PHE A 227 -15.93 -1.43 9.30
N ASN A 228 -15.02 -0.63 8.77
CA ASN A 228 -14.79 -0.46 7.33
C ASN A 228 -13.57 -1.22 6.78
N MET A 229 -12.84 -1.96 7.64
CA MET A 229 -11.60 -2.65 7.24
C MET A 229 -11.81 -3.64 6.11
N ASP A 230 -12.86 -4.44 6.13
CA ASP A 230 -13.17 -5.40 5.06
C ASP A 230 -13.37 -4.68 3.72
N LYS A 231 -14.09 -3.55 3.73
CA LYS A 231 -14.27 -2.71 2.55
C LYS A 231 -12.99 -2.02 2.09
N LEU A 232 -12.07 -1.76 3.01
CA LEU A 232 -10.78 -1.13 2.72
C LEU A 232 -9.76 -2.13 2.20
N VAL A 233 -9.68 -3.31 2.79
CA VAL A 233 -8.87 -4.42 2.27
C VAL A 233 -9.28 -4.70 0.82
N GLU A 234 -10.58 -4.76 0.53
CA GLU A 234 -11.11 -4.94 -0.82
C GLU A 234 -10.74 -3.79 -1.78
N LYS A 235 -10.65 -2.56 -1.26
CA LYS A 235 -10.29 -1.35 -2.03
C LYS A 235 -8.79 -1.03 -2.05
N ALA A 236 -8.01 -1.54 -1.12
CA ALA A 236 -6.58 -1.24 -0.99
C ALA A 236 -5.72 -1.99 -2.01
N VAL A 237 -6.21 -3.10 -2.56
CA VAL A 237 -5.49 -3.86 -3.57
C VAL A 237 -5.63 -3.19 -4.93
N TRP A 238 -4.55 -2.54 -5.38
CA TRP A 238 -4.53 -1.75 -6.62
C TRP A 238 -4.42 -2.60 -7.88
N TYR A 239 -3.66 -3.68 -7.80
CA TYR A 239 -3.39 -4.59 -8.91
C TYR A 239 -3.83 -6.00 -8.52
N LEU A 240 -4.73 -6.57 -9.30
CA LEU A 240 -5.30 -7.90 -9.10
C LEU A 240 -4.82 -8.85 -10.19
N PRO A 241 -4.81 -10.16 -9.93
CA PRO A 241 -4.69 -11.14 -11.00
C PRO A 241 -5.75 -10.92 -12.09
N MET A 242 -5.47 -11.37 -13.29
CA MET A 242 -6.38 -11.24 -14.43
C MET A 242 -7.09 -12.56 -14.70
N VAL A 243 -8.31 -12.50 -15.20
CA VAL A 243 -9.11 -13.69 -15.57
C VAL A 243 -9.02 -14.02 -17.08
N ILE A 244 -8.20 -13.26 -17.79
CA ILE A 244 -7.82 -13.48 -19.19
C ILE A 244 -6.32 -13.26 -19.30
N PRO A 245 -5.63 -13.84 -20.30
CA PRO A 245 -4.21 -13.60 -20.51
C PRO A 245 -3.89 -12.10 -20.57
N PRO A 246 -2.82 -11.63 -19.93
CA PRO A 246 -2.37 -10.23 -20.02
C PRO A 246 -2.05 -9.84 -21.47
N GLN A 247 -2.08 -8.55 -21.73
CA GLN A 247 -1.60 -8.02 -23.01
C GLN A 247 -0.09 -8.27 -23.13
N HIS A 248 0.36 -8.82 -24.27
CA HIS A 248 1.78 -9.01 -24.52
C HIS A 248 2.53 -7.68 -24.58
N TRP A 249 3.72 -7.67 -24.03
CA TRP A 249 4.65 -6.57 -24.19
C TRP A 249 5.22 -6.59 -25.62
N THR A 250 5.07 -5.50 -26.33
CA THR A 250 5.63 -5.22 -27.67
C THR A 250 6.42 -3.94 -27.69
N SER A 251 6.21 -3.07 -26.69
CA SER A 251 6.97 -1.86 -26.45
C SER A 251 7.10 -1.59 -24.93
N PRO A 252 7.92 -0.63 -24.49
CA PRO A 252 8.02 -0.27 -23.07
C PRO A 252 6.74 0.33 -22.46
N TYR A 253 5.74 0.63 -23.28
CA TYR A 253 4.53 1.34 -22.86
C TYR A 253 3.24 0.51 -22.92
N ASP A 254 3.27 -0.62 -23.61
CA ASP A 254 2.11 -1.49 -23.78
C ASP A 254 2.42 -2.91 -23.31
N GLY A 255 1.52 -3.51 -22.58
CA GLY A 255 1.66 -4.85 -22.05
C GLY A 255 1.14 -4.95 -20.63
N GLY A 256 1.08 -6.17 -20.13
CA GLY A 256 0.49 -6.44 -18.81
C GLY A 256 -1.01 -6.22 -18.79
N TYR A 257 -1.49 -5.23 -18.03
CA TYR A 257 -2.91 -4.91 -18.01
C TYR A 257 -3.37 -4.22 -19.29
N TYR A 258 -4.53 -4.60 -19.80
CA TYR A 258 -5.15 -3.90 -20.93
C TYR A 258 -5.38 -2.42 -20.60
N GLY A 259 -4.86 -1.53 -21.43
CA GLY A 259 -4.86 -0.10 -21.19
C GLY A 259 -3.79 0.37 -20.19
N ALA A 260 -2.66 -0.34 -20.12
CA ALA A 260 -1.54 -0.09 -19.20
C ALA A 260 -1.06 1.37 -19.19
N SER A 261 -1.05 2.05 -20.34
CA SER A 261 -0.71 3.47 -20.43
C SER A 261 -1.60 4.39 -19.59
N ARG A 262 -2.86 3.99 -19.37
CA ARG A 262 -3.82 4.70 -18.51
C ARG A 262 -3.72 4.27 -17.05
N LEU A 263 -3.19 3.07 -16.78
CA LEU A 263 -3.08 2.49 -15.45
C LEU A 263 -1.76 2.83 -14.75
N GLY A 264 -0.85 3.51 -15.43
CA GLY A 264 0.47 3.85 -14.91
C GLY A 264 1.43 2.66 -14.78
N THR A 265 1.09 1.50 -15.36
CA THR A 265 2.00 0.37 -15.46
C THR A 265 2.94 0.55 -16.64
N SER A 266 4.23 0.29 -16.44
CA SER A 266 5.27 0.35 -17.46
C SER A 266 6.10 -0.93 -17.41
N LEU A 267 6.78 -1.24 -18.51
CA LEU A 267 7.71 -2.37 -18.59
C LEU A 267 8.70 -2.37 -17.43
N ILE A 268 9.26 -1.20 -17.12
CA ILE A 268 10.22 -1.07 -16.03
C ILE A 268 9.56 -0.51 -14.78
N ARG A 269 9.69 -1.25 -13.67
CA ARG A 269 9.24 -0.87 -12.35
C ARG A 269 10.17 0.20 -11.78
N LEU A 270 9.75 1.45 -11.87
CA LEU A 270 10.47 2.56 -11.29
C LEU A 270 9.87 2.90 -9.92
N LYS A 271 10.72 3.20 -8.94
CA LYS A 271 10.26 3.61 -7.61
C LYS A 271 9.51 4.94 -7.71
N GLY A 272 8.36 5.06 -7.03
CA GLY A 272 7.45 6.21 -7.07
C GLY A 272 8.01 7.56 -6.61
N HIS A 273 9.30 7.62 -6.25
CA HIS A 273 10.02 8.86 -5.89
C HIS A 273 10.78 9.47 -7.06
N LEU A 274 10.81 8.81 -8.21
CA LEU A 274 11.51 9.34 -9.37
C LEU A 274 10.62 10.38 -10.05
N ASN A 275 11.23 11.50 -10.39
CA ASN A 275 10.61 12.57 -11.16
C ASN A 275 9.97 11.99 -12.44
N THR A 276 8.70 12.33 -12.68
CA THR A 276 7.95 11.87 -13.86
C THR A 276 8.67 12.20 -15.17
N THR A 277 9.42 13.29 -15.23
CA THR A 277 10.26 13.67 -16.38
C THR A 277 11.41 12.69 -16.58
N PHE A 278 12.08 12.25 -15.51
CA PHE A 278 13.11 11.23 -15.57
C PHE A 278 12.52 9.90 -16.06
N VAL A 279 11.39 9.48 -15.51
CA VAL A 279 10.70 8.26 -15.93
C VAL A 279 10.37 8.28 -17.41
N LYS A 280 9.79 9.38 -17.91
CA LYS A 280 9.48 9.55 -19.34
C LYS A 280 10.73 9.53 -20.22
N ARG A 281 11.78 10.27 -19.84
CA ARG A 281 13.05 10.29 -20.57
C ARG A 281 13.70 8.91 -20.62
N TYR A 282 13.74 8.21 -19.48
CA TYR A 282 14.29 6.87 -19.41
C TYR A 282 13.49 5.88 -20.26
N THR A 283 12.16 5.91 -20.18
CA THR A 283 11.30 5.04 -20.98
C THR A 283 11.42 5.33 -22.47
N ASN A 284 11.59 6.61 -22.87
CA ASN A 284 11.85 6.96 -24.27
C ASN A 284 13.19 6.41 -24.77
N LEU A 285 14.24 6.39 -23.94
CA LEU A 285 15.52 5.78 -24.32
C LEU A 285 15.39 4.27 -24.58
N LEU A 286 14.53 3.58 -23.85
CA LEU A 286 14.29 2.15 -24.02
C LEU A 286 13.68 1.78 -25.39
N GLN A 287 13.01 2.72 -26.06
CA GLN A 287 12.45 2.48 -27.40
C GLN A 287 13.54 2.25 -28.47
N HIS A 288 14.75 2.71 -28.19
CA HIS A 288 15.90 2.57 -29.10
C HIS A 288 16.77 1.34 -28.79
N ILE A 289 16.35 0.51 -27.83
CA ILE A 289 17.07 -0.69 -27.41
C ILE A 289 16.27 -1.92 -27.84
N ASP A 290 16.95 -2.93 -28.37
CA ASP A 290 16.30 -4.23 -28.65
C ASP A 290 15.98 -4.96 -27.34
N LEU A 291 14.69 -4.98 -27.00
CA LEU A 291 14.14 -5.67 -25.85
C LEU A 291 13.35 -6.94 -26.22
N SER A 292 13.48 -7.42 -27.45
CA SER A 292 12.70 -8.58 -27.96
C SER A 292 12.82 -9.83 -27.09
N ARG A 293 14.03 -10.12 -26.57
CA ARG A 293 14.25 -11.24 -25.64
C ARG A 293 13.55 -11.03 -24.30
N VAL A 294 13.50 -9.80 -23.79
CA VAL A 294 12.80 -9.43 -22.55
C VAL A 294 11.30 -9.60 -22.74
N TYR A 295 10.76 -9.08 -23.85
CA TYR A 295 9.33 -9.23 -24.15
C TYR A 295 8.94 -10.70 -24.27
N LYS A 296 9.73 -11.52 -24.99
CA LYS A 296 9.47 -12.94 -25.12
C LYS A 296 9.43 -13.66 -23.76
N ALA A 297 10.36 -13.36 -22.87
CA ALA A 297 10.40 -13.94 -21.53
C ALA A 297 9.20 -13.54 -20.68
N LEU A 298 8.89 -12.22 -20.62
CA LEU A 298 7.75 -11.71 -19.85
C LEU A 298 6.42 -12.22 -20.39
N ASN A 299 6.26 -12.30 -21.71
CA ASN A 299 5.04 -12.79 -22.34
C ASN A 299 4.81 -14.26 -22.03
N ALA A 300 5.86 -15.11 -22.07
CA ALA A 300 5.77 -16.49 -21.66
C ALA A 300 5.33 -16.66 -20.20
N MET A 301 5.87 -15.81 -19.30
CA MET A 301 5.45 -15.82 -17.88
C MET A 301 4.01 -15.35 -17.71
N GLN A 302 3.55 -14.35 -18.49
CA GLN A 302 2.18 -13.83 -18.44
C GLN A 302 1.15 -14.81 -19.00
N ASP A 303 1.52 -15.62 -19.96
CA ASP A 303 0.64 -16.62 -20.58
C ASP A 303 0.45 -17.86 -19.70
N THR A 304 1.27 -18.03 -18.67
CA THR A 304 1.16 -19.15 -17.74
C THR A 304 -0.08 -18.98 -16.85
N PRO A 305 -1.08 -19.88 -16.96
CA PRO A 305 -2.29 -19.82 -16.16
C PRO A 305 -2.09 -20.45 -14.79
N PHE A 306 -2.66 -19.83 -13.77
CA PHE A 306 -2.72 -20.32 -12.41
C PHE A 306 -4.17 -20.56 -11.97
N VAL A 307 -4.35 -21.30 -10.89
CA VAL A 307 -5.65 -21.51 -10.22
C VAL A 307 -5.44 -21.46 -8.71
N ILE A 308 -6.48 -21.07 -7.97
CA ILE A 308 -6.41 -21.04 -6.50
C ILE A 308 -6.45 -22.48 -5.95
N ASN A 309 -5.48 -22.80 -5.11
CA ASN A 309 -5.47 -24.03 -4.32
C ASN A 309 -6.55 -23.98 -3.24
N LYS A 310 -7.70 -24.59 -3.53
CA LYS A 310 -8.88 -24.56 -2.63
C LYS A 310 -8.65 -25.33 -1.34
N TYR A 311 -7.81 -26.39 -1.37
CA TYR A 311 -7.45 -27.15 -0.19
C TYR A 311 -6.72 -26.24 0.83
N ILE A 312 -5.64 -25.62 0.40
CA ILE A 312 -4.87 -24.68 1.22
C ILE A 312 -5.72 -23.47 1.66
N LEU A 313 -6.55 -22.94 0.76
CA LEU A 313 -7.44 -21.84 1.10
C LEU A 313 -8.36 -22.20 2.28
N ASN A 314 -8.96 -23.38 2.24
CA ASN A 314 -9.83 -23.86 3.34
C ASN A 314 -9.06 -24.01 4.66
N VAL A 315 -7.85 -24.58 4.62
CA VAL A 315 -7.00 -24.74 5.82
C VAL A 315 -6.64 -23.39 6.41
N ILE A 316 -6.19 -22.44 5.59
CA ILE A 316 -5.84 -21.09 6.02
C ILE A 316 -7.04 -20.35 6.63
N GLU A 317 -8.23 -20.50 6.04
CA GLU A 317 -9.46 -19.90 6.58
C GLU A 317 -9.81 -20.46 7.97
N GLN A 318 -9.64 -21.77 8.17
CA GLN A 318 -9.90 -22.39 9.48
C GLN A 318 -8.87 -21.92 10.52
N ILE A 319 -7.57 -21.89 10.18
CA ILE A 319 -6.53 -21.38 11.09
C ILE A 319 -6.81 -19.92 11.45
N SER A 320 -7.18 -19.09 10.47
CA SER A 320 -7.49 -17.67 10.70
C SER A 320 -8.71 -17.48 11.62
N LYS A 321 -9.76 -18.26 11.43
CA LYS A 321 -10.97 -18.25 12.30
C LYS A 321 -10.66 -18.65 13.75
N ASN A 322 -9.66 -19.51 13.94
CA ASN A 322 -9.18 -19.96 15.25
C ASN A 322 -8.13 -19.04 15.88
N GLY A 323 -7.97 -17.79 15.36
CA GLY A 323 -7.07 -16.79 15.93
C GLY A 323 -5.70 -16.68 15.25
N GLY A 324 -5.38 -17.55 14.30
CA GLY A 324 -4.07 -17.57 13.62
C GLY A 324 -2.96 -18.14 14.50
N ASP A 325 -1.72 -17.60 14.32
CA ASP A 325 -0.51 -17.97 15.09
C ASP A 325 -0.07 -19.43 14.89
N PHE A 326 -0.44 -20.01 13.76
CA PHE A 326 -0.12 -21.38 13.39
C PHE A 326 0.03 -21.54 11.88
N GLY A 327 0.88 -22.45 11.42
CA GLY A 327 1.05 -22.79 10.00
C GLY A 327 1.49 -21.60 9.13
N GLY A 328 2.24 -20.64 9.67
CA GLY A 328 2.61 -19.42 8.95
C GLY A 328 1.53 -18.33 8.87
N VAL A 329 0.28 -18.64 9.31
CA VAL A 329 -0.79 -17.65 9.40
C VAL A 329 -0.53 -16.74 10.61
N PRO A 330 -0.49 -15.42 10.44
CA PRO A 330 -0.16 -14.52 11.54
C PRO A 330 -1.27 -14.50 12.59
N ARG A 331 -0.87 -14.22 13.83
CA ARG A 331 -1.82 -14.04 14.94
C ARG A 331 -2.79 -12.90 14.64
N MET A 332 -4.09 -13.17 14.76
CA MET A 332 -5.14 -12.18 14.50
C MET A 332 -5.40 -11.30 15.72
N GLU A 333 -5.32 -11.86 16.92
CA GLU A 333 -5.58 -11.14 18.16
C GLU A 333 -4.41 -10.24 18.58
N PRO A 334 -4.71 -9.08 19.22
CA PRO A 334 -3.69 -8.20 19.77
C PRO A 334 -2.78 -8.91 20.79
N LEU A 335 -1.52 -8.49 20.86
CA LEU A 335 -0.62 -8.94 21.93
C LEU A 335 -1.04 -8.33 23.27
N PRO A 336 -0.93 -9.07 24.38
CA PRO A 336 -1.27 -8.56 25.70
C PRO A 336 -0.30 -7.41 26.07
N ILE A 337 -0.88 -6.31 26.57
CA ILE A 337 -0.13 -5.16 27.06
C ILE A 337 0.20 -5.38 28.53
N LEU A 338 1.42 -5.07 28.95
CA LEU A 338 1.80 -5.14 30.37
C LEU A 338 0.95 -4.18 31.21
N PRO A 339 0.49 -4.62 32.38
CA PRO A 339 -0.24 -3.75 33.31
C PRO A 339 0.66 -2.58 33.77
N LYS A 340 0.04 -1.49 34.17
CA LYS A 340 0.75 -0.36 34.75
C LYS A 340 1.43 -0.78 36.04
N LEU A 341 2.65 -0.32 36.27
CA LEU A 341 3.32 -0.50 37.55
C LEU A 341 2.64 0.33 38.63
N PRO A 342 2.67 -0.11 39.91
CA PRO A 342 2.17 0.65 41.05
C PRO A 342 3.00 1.94 41.22
N GLU A 343 2.41 2.95 41.84
CA GLU A 343 3.05 4.24 42.09
C GLU A 343 4.31 4.13 42.95
N SER A 344 4.45 3.08 43.74
CA SER A 344 5.60 2.75 44.57
C SER A 344 6.79 2.13 43.82
N ALA A 345 6.70 1.95 42.50
CA ALA A 345 7.74 1.31 41.70
C ALA A 345 9.04 2.13 41.68
N THR A 346 10.18 1.45 41.80
CA THR A 346 11.51 2.07 41.75
C THR A 346 11.84 2.58 40.33
N GLU A 347 12.79 3.50 40.23
CA GLU A 347 13.25 4.01 38.91
C GLU A 347 13.78 2.90 38.00
N GLU A 348 14.45 1.90 38.55
CA GLU A 348 14.95 0.75 37.79
C GLU A 348 13.81 -0.11 37.27
N GLN A 349 12.80 -0.39 38.08
CA GLN A 349 11.59 -1.12 37.66
C GLN A 349 10.83 -0.36 36.57
N LEU A 350 10.72 0.95 36.68
CA LEU A 350 10.12 1.79 35.65
C LEU A 350 10.92 1.74 34.33
N LYS A 351 12.24 1.76 34.40
CA LYS A 351 13.11 1.69 33.23
C LYS A 351 13.03 0.32 32.54
N GLU A 352 13.00 -0.75 33.31
CA GLU A 352 12.85 -2.11 32.77
C GLU A 352 11.46 -2.32 32.16
N HIS A 353 10.41 -1.87 32.83
CA HIS A 353 9.03 -1.93 32.32
C HIS A 353 8.88 -1.16 31.01
N LYS A 354 9.47 0.04 30.92
CA LYS A 354 9.48 0.81 29.67
C LYS A 354 10.19 0.07 28.54
N LYS A 355 11.31 -0.61 28.80
CA LYS A 355 11.99 -1.45 27.80
C LYS A 355 11.10 -2.59 27.31
N LYS A 356 10.44 -3.31 28.20
CA LYS A 356 9.51 -4.40 27.87
C LYS A 356 8.33 -3.88 27.06
N LEU A 357 7.73 -2.74 27.42
CA LEU A 357 6.66 -2.12 26.67
C LEU A 357 7.08 -1.75 25.23
N VAL A 358 8.29 -1.18 25.06
CA VAL A 358 8.81 -0.85 23.72
C VAL A 358 8.90 -2.11 22.84
N THR A 359 9.36 -3.23 23.43
CA THR A 359 9.45 -4.50 22.69
C THR A 359 8.07 -5.01 22.30
N ILE A 360 7.10 -4.97 23.21
CA ILE A 360 5.71 -5.38 22.93
C ILE A 360 5.09 -4.50 21.84
N TYR A 361 5.25 -3.18 21.92
CA TYR A 361 4.71 -2.28 20.90
C TYR A 361 5.34 -2.51 19.51
N LYS A 362 6.65 -2.82 19.44
CA LYS A 362 7.30 -3.19 18.18
C LYS A 362 6.73 -4.50 17.63
N ALA A 363 6.60 -5.52 18.48
CA ALA A 363 6.02 -6.81 18.11
C ALA A 363 4.58 -6.66 17.62
N GLU A 364 3.77 -5.85 18.33
CA GLU A 364 2.38 -5.58 17.93
C GLU A 364 2.29 -4.84 16.60
N THR A 365 3.20 -3.91 16.33
CA THR A 365 3.28 -3.24 15.03
C THR A 365 3.56 -4.25 13.90
N THR A 366 4.52 -5.14 14.13
CA THR A 366 4.86 -6.20 13.17
C THR A 366 3.68 -7.15 12.96
N ARG A 367 3.06 -7.61 14.06
CA ARG A 367 1.88 -8.47 14.01
C ARG A 367 0.76 -7.85 13.17
N LYS A 368 0.40 -6.58 13.44
CA LYS A 368 -0.64 -5.85 12.69
C LYS A 368 -0.32 -5.77 11.19
N SER A 369 0.93 -5.48 10.83
CA SER A 369 1.35 -5.42 9.44
C SER A 369 1.25 -6.77 8.73
N LEU A 370 1.65 -7.85 9.41
CA LEU A 370 1.55 -9.21 8.89
C LEU A 370 0.09 -9.65 8.75
N ALA A 371 -0.75 -9.41 9.77
CA ALA A 371 -2.16 -9.74 9.74
C ALA A 371 -2.90 -9.02 8.60
N LEU A 372 -2.61 -7.73 8.36
CA LEU A 372 -3.20 -7.01 7.24
C LEU A 372 -2.78 -7.60 5.89
N ARG A 373 -1.46 -7.82 5.72
CA ARG A 373 -0.94 -8.41 4.49
C ARG A 373 -1.61 -9.75 4.20
N PHE A 374 -1.74 -10.59 5.23
CA PHE A 374 -2.44 -11.86 5.16
C PHE A 374 -3.91 -11.69 4.73
N LEU A 375 -4.67 -10.80 5.40
CA LEU A 375 -6.07 -10.54 5.06
C LEU A 375 -6.24 -10.04 3.62
N MET A 376 -5.31 -9.22 3.12
CA MET A 376 -5.31 -8.79 1.72
C MET A 376 -5.10 -9.97 0.76
N THR A 377 -4.17 -10.86 1.08
CA THR A 377 -3.90 -12.07 0.27
C THR A 377 -5.11 -13.00 0.28
N LEU A 378 -5.68 -13.25 1.47
CA LEU A 378 -6.86 -14.09 1.66
C LEU A 378 -8.07 -13.55 0.87
N ALA A 379 -8.37 -12.27 0.98
CA ALA A 379 -9.48 -11.63 0.26
C ALA A 379 -9.33 -11.74 -1.27
N VAL A 380 -8.10 -11.65 -1.78
CA VAL A 380 -7.83 -11.86 -3.21
C VAL A 380 -8.04 -13.33 -3.58
N ALA A 381 -7.52 -14.28 -2.81
CA ALA A 381 -7.69 -15.71 -3.06
C ALA A 381 -9.18 -16.10 -3.05
N GLN A 382 -9.94 -15.69 -2.03
CA GLN A 382 -11.39 -15.88 -1.95
C GLN A 382 -12.14 -15.33 -3.16
N ARG A 383 -11.75 -14.16 -3.63
CA ARG A 383 -12.36 -13.54 -4.80
C ARG A 383 -12.10 -14.32 -6.09
N PHE A 384 -10.90 -14.91 -6.22
CA PHE A 384 -10.46 -15.56 -7.45
C PHE A 384 -10.67 -17.06 -7.47
N GLN A 385 -11.02 -17.74 -6.35
CA GLN A 385 -11.23 -19.19 -6.26
C GLN A 385 -12.30 -19.77 -7.22
N LYS A 386 -13.18 -18.91 -7.73
CA LYS A 386 -14.26 -19.30 -8.66
C LYS A 386 -13.81 -19.36 -10.12
N TYR A 387 -12.63 -18.88 -10.45
CA TYR A 387 -12.12 -18.88 -11.81
C TYR A 387 -11.23 -20.09 -12.06
N GLU A 388 -11.41 -20.73 -13.20
CA GLU A 388 -10.61 -21.88 -13.63
C GLU A 388 -9.17 -21.50 -13.99
N LYS A 389 -8.97 -20.26 -14.45
CA LYS A 389 -7.65 -19.73 -14.84
C LYS A 389 -7.55 -18.27 -14.41
N ILE A 390 -6.43 -17.95 -13.77
CA ILE A 390 -6.02 -16.59 -13.46
C ILE A 390 -4.60 -16.38 -13.99
N TYR A 391 -4.28 -15.13 -14.27
CA TYR A 391 -3.00 -14.76 -14.88
C TYR A 391 -2.39 -13.60 -14.13
N PHE A 392 -1.07 -13.56 -14.12
CA PHE A 392 -0.31 -12.48 -13.51
C PHE A 392 0.41 -11.68 -14.59
N PRO A 393 0.12 -10.38 -14.76
CA PRO A 393 0.95 -9.52 -15.57
C PRO A 393 2.30 -9.29 -14.89
N TRP A 394 3.37 -9.28 -15.70
CA TRP A 394 4.74 -9.14 -15.23
C TRP A 394 5.41 -7.89 -15.78
N ASN A 395 6.35 -7.35 -15.02
CA ASN A 395 7.27 -6.31 -15.45
C ASN A 395 8.69 -6.60 -14.93
N ILE A 396 9.65 -5.72 -15.24
CA ILE A 396 11.03 -5.85 -14.78
C ILE A 396 11.44 -4.65 -13.91
N ASP A 397 12.49 -4.82 -13.09
CA ASP A 397 13.19 -3.70 -12.50
C ASP A 397 14.30 -3.21 -13.46
N TYR A 398 14.98 -2.11 -13.09
CA TYR A 398 16.08 -1.55 -13.86
C TYR A 398 17.31 -2.48 -13.96
N ARG A 399 17.37 -3.55 -13.17
CA ARG A 399 18.41 -4.59 -13.17
C ARG A 399 18.05 -5.79 -14.01
N GLY A 400 16.87 -5.80 -14.66
CA GLY A 400 16.37 -6.90 -15.48
C GLY A 400 15.72 -8.04 -14.69
N ARG A 401 15.44 -7.89 -13.39
CA ARG A 401 14.70 -8.90 -12.63
C ARG A 401 13.21 -8.78 -12.90
N CYS A 402 12.55 -9.94 -13.13
CA CYS A 402 11.13 -10.02 -13.39
C CYS A 402 10.31 -10.03 -12.09
N TYR A 403 9.20 -9.30 -12.10
CA TYR A 403 8.26 -9.24 -10.97
C TYR A 403 6.83 -9.26 -11.47
N PRO A 404 5.93 -10.02 -10.80
CA PRO A 404 4.49 -9.88 -11.04
C PRO A 404 4.02 -8.52 -10.54
N ILE A 405 3.11 -7.91 -11.29
CA ILE A 405 2.56 -6.59 -10.92
C ILE A 405 1.60 -6.69 -9.73
N PRO A 406 0.71 -7.71 -9.61
CA PRO A 406 -0.06 -7.94 -8.39
C PRO A 406 0.83 -8.22 -7.18
N THR A 407 0.52 -7.61 -6.04
CA THR A 407 1.35 -7.69 -4.84
C THR A 407 0.72 -8.45 -3.68
N ALA A 408 -0.62 -8.45 -3.60
CA ALA A 408 -1.33 -9.10 -2.49
C ALA A 408 -1.30 -10.63 -2.62
N LEU A 409 -1.59 -11.15 -3.81
CA LEU A 409 -1.43 -12.56 -4.16
C LEU A 409 -0.47 -12.63 -5.33
N SER A 410 0.61 -13.40 -5.22
CA SER A 410 1.69 -13.36 -6.19
C SER A 410 2.50 -14.65 -6.19
N PRO A 411 2.88 -15.19 -7.37
CA PRO A 411 3.74 -16.37 -7.46
C PRO A 411 5.18 -16.13 -6.95
N GLN A 412 5.57 -14.90 -6.69
CA GLN A 412 6.81 -14.52 -6.00
C GLN A 412 6.56 -14.01 -4.57
N GLY A 413 5.40 -14.29 -4.00
CA GLY A 413 5.04 -13.90 -2.65
C GLY A 413 5.74 -14.74 -1.56
N ASP A 414 5.19 -14.64 -0.37
CA ASP A 414 5.56 -15.49 0.77
C ASP A 414 4.95 -16.90 0.64
N ASP A 415 5.22 -17.75 1.62
CA ASP A 415 4.69 -19.11 1.72
C ASP A 415 3.17 -19.16 1.52
N ILE A 416 2.42 -18.25 2.17
CA ILE A 416 0.95 -18.16 2.02
C ILE A 416 0.55 -17.88 0.58
N SER A 417 1.20 -16.91 -0.07
CA SER A 417 0.86 -16.55 -1.45
C SER A 417 1.18 -17.66 -2.45
N LYS A 418 2.30 -18.36 -2.27
CA LYS A 418 2.73 -19.42 -3.17
C LYS A 418 1.90 -20.70 -2.98
N SER A 419 1.64 -21.09 -1.74
CA SER A 419 0.83 -22.28 -1.43
C SER A 419 -0.62 -22.16 -1.92
N LEU A 420 -1.15 -20.94 -2.04
CA LEU A 420 -2.47 -20.64 -2.59
C LEU A 420 -2.54 -20.74 -4.12
N LEU A 421 -1.42 -20.94 -4.82
CA LEU A 421 -1.35 -20.94 -6.27
C LEU A 421 -0.90 -22.29 -6.80
N LEU A 422 -1.68 -22.84 -7.71
CA LEU A 422 -1.31 -23.99 -8.52
C LEU A 422 -1.25 -23.58 -10.00
N PHE A 423 -0.43 -24.27 -10.80
CA PHE A 423 -0.56 -24.18 -12.25
C PHE A 423 -1.92 -24.72 -12.68
N ALA A 424 -2.67 -23.97 -13.49
CA ALA A 424 -3.99 -24.40 -13.94
C ALA A 424 -3.95 -25.53 -14.97
N GLU A 425 -2.81 -25.72 -15.62
CA GLU A 425 -2.57 -26.76 -16.61
C GLU A 425 -1.45 -27.68 -16.11
N GLY A 426 -1.81 -28.91 -15.81
CA GLY A 426 -0.86 -29.96 -15.41
C GLY A 426 -0.21 -30.62 -16.61
N THR A 427 1.00 -31.11 -16.43
CA THR A 427 1.68 -31.96 -17.38
C THR A 427 1.83 -33.36 -16.77
N PRO A 428 1.48 -34.44 -17.50
CA PRO A 428 1.69 -35.80 -17.01
C PRO A 428 3.14 -36.04 -16.64
N ILE A 429 3.39 -36.46 -15.40
CA ILE A 429 4.73 -36.80 -14.94
C ILE A 429 5.09 -38.23 -15.28
N LYS A 430 6.28 -38.46 -15.83
CA LYS A 430 6.78 -39.79 -16.09
C LYS A 430 7.35 -40.41 -14.82
N GLU A 431 7.29 -41.72 -14.66
CA GLU A 431 7.80 -42.43 -13.49
C GLU A 431 9.24 -42.02 -13.11
N LYS A 432 10.12 -41.90 -14.11
CA LYS A 432 11.51 -41.44 -13.92
C LYS A 432 11.65 -40.02 -13.39
N ASP A 433 10.62 -39.20 -13.49
CA ASP A 433 10.62 -37.78 -13.13
C ASP A 433 9.97 -37.54 -11.76
N VAL A 434 9.31 -38.56 -11.16
CA VAL A 434 8.72 -38.53 -9.80
C VAL A 434 9.77 -38.13 -8.74
N LYS A 435 11.03 -38.52 -8.93
CA LYS A 435 12.15 -38.13 -8.08
C LYS A 435 12.26 -36.62 -7.90
N TRP A 436 11.90 -35.80 -8.90
CA TRP A 436 11.98 -34.35 -8.80
C TRP A 436 10.90 -33.79 -7.87
N LEU A 437 9.73 -34.44 -7.87
CA LEU A 437 8.67 -34.11 -6.92
C LEU A 437 9.09 -34.44 -5.49
N THR A 438 9.70 -35.61 -5.26
CA THR A 438 10.20 -36.01 -3.94
C THR A 438 11.33 -35.07 -3.44
N ILE A 439 12.25 -34.69 -4.33
CA ILE A 439 13.31 -33.69 -4.02
C ILE A 439 12.69 -32.35 -3.63
N HIS A 440 11.66 -31.91 -4.36
CA HIS A 440 10.96 -30.66 -4.04
C HIS A 440 10.30 -30.71 -2.67
N GLY A 441 9.55 -31.78 -2.35
CA GLY A 441 8.93 -31.96 -1.03
C GLY A 441 9.95 -31.94 0.11
N ALA A 442 11.06 -32.66 -0.04
CA ALA A 442 12.14 -32.64 0.97
C ALA A 442 12.76 -31.25 1.14
N ASN A 443 12.89 -30.47 0.04
CA ASN A 443 13.37 -29.09 0.14
C ASN A 443 12.41 -28.19 0.96
N LEU A 444 11.10 -28.34 0.74
CA LEU A 444 10.08 -27.59 1.48
C LEU A 444 10.05 -27.97 2.96
N ALA A 445 10.37 -29.23 3.29
CA ALA A 445 10.54 -29.70 4.67
C ALA A 445 11.88 -29.27 5.31
N GLY A 446 12.73 -28.51 4.60
CA GLY A 446 14.02 -28.03 5.13
C GLY A 446 15.21 -28.94 4.93
N HIS A 447 15.06 -30.06 4.19
CA HIS A 447 16.13 -31.02 3.91
C HIS A 447 16.92 -30.69 2.61
N ASP A 448 17.16 -29.40 2.35
CA ASP A 448 17.81 -28.92 1.14
C ASP A 448 19.34 -29.01 1.14
N LYS A 449 19.98 -29.48 2.22
CA LYS A 449 21.43 -29.62 2.35
C LYS A 449 21.97 -31.04 2.16
N ILE A 450 21.09 -32.06 2.08
CA ILE A 450 21.47 -33.45 1.85
C ILE A 450 21.41 -33.78 0.34
N THR A 451 21.96 -34.94 -0.07
CA THR A 451 22.00 -35.37 -1.47
C THR A 451 20.59 -35.61 -2.03
N PHE A 452 20.44 -35.59 -3.35
CA PHE A 452 19.14 -35.87 -4.01
C PHE A 452 18.60 -37.27 -3.68
N ALA A 453 19.49 -38.26 -3.55
CA ALA A 453 19.10 -39.62 -3.19
C ALA A 453 18.54 -39.67 -1.75
N GLU A 454 19.21 -38.99 -0.80
CA GLU A 454 18.77 -38.92 0.58
C GLU A 454 17.45 -38.15 0.70
N ARG A 455 17.22 -37.09 -0.08
CA ARG A 455 15.93 -36.35 -0.11
C ARG A 455 14.80 -37.27 -0.57
N THR A 456 15.02 -38.03 -1.63
CA THR A 456 14.03 -38.99 -2.12
C THR A 456 13.73 -40.05 -1.08
N GLN A 457 14.79 -40.60 -0.44
CA GLN A 457 14.62 -41.62 0.61
C GLN A 457 13.89 -41.08 1.81
N TRP A 458 14.16 -39.81 2.20
CA TRP A 458 13.47 -39.13 3.31
C TRP A 458 11.95 -39.04 3.06
N ILE A 459 11.53 -38.63 1.86
CA ILE A 459 10.09 -38.61 1.49
C ILE A 459 9.48 -39.99 1.58
N MET A 460 10.16 -41.02 1.05
CA MET A 460 9.67 -42.39 1.11
C MET A 460 9.49 -42.87 2.56
N ASN A 461 10.45 -42.58 3.41
CA ASN A 461 10.40 -42.96 4.84
C ASN A 461 9.27 -42.24 5.60
N ASN A 462 8.88 -41.05 5.14
CA ASN A 462 7.86 -40.23 5.79
C ASN A 462 6.50 -40.25 5.05
N ASN A 463 6.30 -41.14 4.11
CA ASN A 463 5.09 -41.20 3.28
C ASN A 463 3.80 -41.30 4.12
N ALA A 464 3.80 -42.06 5.22
CA ALA A 464 2.65 -42.19 6.12
C ALA A 464 2.31 -40.84 6.80
N ASN A 465 3.33 -40.12 7.26
CA ASN A 465 3.16 -38.79 7.88
C ASN A 465 2.65 -37.77 6.86
N ILE A 466 3.15 -37.81 5.64
CA ILE A 466 2.73 -36.94 4.52
C ILE A 466 1.24 -37.15 4.24
N LEU A 467 0.81 -38.40 4.08
CA LEU A 467 -0.60 -38.73 3.84
C LEU A 467 -1.51 -38.37 5.01
N ALA A 468 -1.06 -38.59 6.26
CA ALA A 468 -1.80 -38.20 7.45
C ALA A 468 -1.96 -36.67 7.56
N SER A 469 -0.91 -35.92 7.24
CA SER A 469 -0.95 -34.45 7.18
C SER A 469 -1.93 -33.94 6.14
N ALA A 470 -1.99 -34.58 4.97
CA ALA A 470 -2.94 -34.23 3.92
C ALA A 470 -4.39 -34.51 4.32
N ALA A 471 -4.62 -35.66 5.00
CA ALA A 471 -5.95 -36.08 5.40
C ALA A 471 -6.56 -35.24 6.52
N ASP A 472 -5.77 -34.84 7.52
CA ASP A 472 -6.20 -34.02 8.65
C ASP A 472 -5.13 -32.98 9.03
N PRO A 473 -5.03 -31.87 8.30
CA PRO A 473 -3.96 -30.90 8.48
C PRO A 473 -4.01 -30.13 9.78
N LEU A 474 -5.16 -30.12 10.47
CA LEU A 474 -5.32 -29.41 11.76
C LEU A 474 -5.23 -30.35 12.96
N GLY A 475 -5.56 -31.63 12.80
CA GLY A 475 -5.38 -32.63 13.84
C GLY A 475 -4.02 -33.32 13.81
N TYR A 476 -3.42 -33.44 12.64
CA TYR A 476 -2.08 -34.02 12.47
C TYR A 476 -1.08 -32.98 11.98
N THR A 477 -0.42 -32.29 12.90
CA THR A 477 0.38 -31.07 12.67
C THR A 477 1.84 -31.35 12.27
N TRP A 478 2.20 -32.57 11.98
CA TRP A 478 3.57 -32.97 11.63
C TRP A 478 4.17 -32.14 10.47
N TRP A 479 3.39 -31.79 9.47
CA TRP A 479 3.82 -30.94 8.35
C TRP A 479 4.35 -29.57 8.81
N TYR A 480 3.78 -29.00 9.85
CA TYR A 480 4.20 -27.72 10.42
C TYR A 480 5.45 -27.86 11.27
N GLU A 481 5.52 -28.91 12.08
CA GLU A 481 6.64 -29.19 12.97
C GLU A 481 7.90 -29.53 12.15
N GLU A 482 7.77 -30.32 11.08
CA GLU A 482 8.87 -30.74 10.23
C GLU A 482 9.45 -29.60 9.38
N SER A 483 8.58 -28.74 8.81
CA SER A 483 9.02 -27.59 8.00
C SER A 483 9.70 -26.47 8.80
N LYS A 484 9.71 -26.55 10.13
CA LYS A 484 10.36 -25.59 11.05
C LYS A 484 10.03 -24.12 10.79
N GLY A 485 8.89 -23.86 10.15
CA GLY A 485 8.37 -22.52 9.91
C GLY A 485 8.93 -21.80 8.67
N ASP A 486 9.76 -22.44 7.85
CA ASP A 486 10.25 -21.79 6.62
C ASP A 486 9.21 -21.77 5.50
N TYR A 487 8.64 -22.96 5.14
CA TYR A 487 7.65 -23.11 4.06
C TYR A 487 6.51 -24.06 4.44
N PRO A 488 5.83 -23.88 5.58
CA PRO A 488 4.88 -24.86 6.10
C PRO A 488 3.69 -25.09 5.18
N LEU A 489 3.09 -24.04 4.61
CA LEU A 489 1.92 -24.20 3.76
C LEU A 489 2.28 -24.68 2.35
N GLU A 490 3.44 -24.31 1.81
CA GLU A 490 3.94 -24.93 0.56
C GLU A 490 4.22 -26.42 0.77
N PHE A 491 4.76 -26.81 1.95
CA PHE A 491 4.97 -28.23 2.29
C PHE A 491 3.64 -28.97 2.46
N LEU A 492 2.65 -28.37 3.12
CA LEU A 492 1.31 -28.95 3.21
C LEU A 492 0.66 -29.10 1.83
N ALA A 493 0.86 -28.13 0.94
CA ALA A 493 0.38 -28.21 -0.44
C ALA A 493 1.07 -29.35 -1.23
N PHE A 494 2.32 -29.67 -0.92
CA PHE A 494 3.00 -30.84 -1.45
C PHE A 494 2.44 -32.15 -0.87
N CYS A 495 2.06 -32.17 0.42
CA CYS A 495 1.49 -33.38 1.06
C CYS A 495 0.14 -33.79 0.43
N ASN A 496 -0.67 -32.81 -0.01
CA ASN A 496 -1.99 -33.03 -0.61
C ASN A 496 -1.91 -33.41 -2.09
#